data_fa32e390d05edcd922a13f6b4c0b65ad
#
_entry.id   fa32e390d05edcd922a13f6b4c0b65ad
#
_cell.length_a   1.000
_cell.length_b   1.000
_cell.length_c   1.000
_cell.angle_alpha   90.00
_cell.angle_beta   90.00
_cell.angle_gamma   90.00
#
_symmetry.space_group_name_H-M   'P 1'
#
loop_
_entity.id
_entity.type
_entity.pdbx_description
1 polymer ?
#
loop_
_entity_poly.entity_id
_entity_poly.type
_entity_poly.pdbx_seq_one_letter_code
_entity_poly.pdbx_strand_id
1 'polypeptide(L)'
;PGTPSTEITEFSSKYPEDEMYCEWAPNEKVACEVAIGASIAGARSFCAMKHVGLNVAADPLFTASYTGVNGGMVLAVADDPGMHSSQNEQDSRHYAIAAKVPMLEPSDSQECKDYAKLAYEISEKFDTPVILRLTTRVSHSQSAVTTADRIPHTIPEYKKNIAKNVMVPANAIKKHVVVEQRTLNLIEYAETSGINTVEMNSDEIGVITSGICYQYAKEALGDKASYLKLGMVNPLPVKLIKDFAAKVKTLYVCLLYTSDAADDLLCVD
;
A
#
# COMPACT_ATOMS: atom_id res chain seq x y z
N PRO A 1 -7.02 -1.98 -15.93
CA PRO A 1 -5.61 -2.26 -15.61
C PRO A 1 -4.80 -2.43 -16.89
N GLY A 2 -3.47 -2.35 -16.78
CA GLY A 2 -2.49 -2.60 -17.81
C GLY A 2 -1.27 -3.27 -17.17
N THR A 3 -0.39 -3.89 -17.96
CA THR A 3 0.83 -4.50 -17.41
C THR A 3 1.62 -3.47 -16.58
N PRO A 4 1.99 -3.78 -15.32
CA PRO A 4 2.02 -5.10 -14.67
C PRO A 4 0.84 -5.40 -13.72
N SER A 5 -0.35 -4.82 -13.87
CA SER A 5 -1.52 -5.06 -13.00
C SER A 5 -2.65 -5.86 -13.68
N THR A 6 -2.50 -6.23 -14.93
CA THR A 6 -3.53 -6.89 -15.75
C THR A 6 -4.00 -8.20 -15.13
N GLU A 7 -3.06 -9.04 -14.72
CA GLU A 7 -3.30 -10.39 -14.21
C GLU A 7 -4.17 -10.39 -12.95
N ILE A 8 -4.16 -9.33 -12.15
CA ILE A 8 -5.01 -9.23 -10.96
C ILE A 8 -6.48 -9.33 -11.36
N THR A 9 -6.92 -8.52 -12.33
CA THR A 9 -8.32 -8.55 -12.79
C THR A 9 -8.63 -9.80 -13.59
N GLU A 10 -7.70 -10.28 -14.44
CA GLU A 10 -7.88 -11.51 -15.22
C GLU A 10 -8.06 -12.75 -14.35
N PHE A 11 -7.32 -12.88 -13.25
CA PHE A 11 -7.50 -14.00 -12.34
C PHE A 11 -8.73 -13.82 -11.45
N SER A 12 -8.99 -12.59 -10.97
CA SER A 12 -10.18 -12.29 -10.16
C SER A 12 -11.48 -12.57 -10.91
N SER A 13 -11.55 -12.29 -12.23
CA SER A 13 -12.73 -12.56 -13.05
C SER A 13 -13.03 -14.03 -13.30
N LYS A 14 -12.15 -14.96 -12.89
CA LYS A 14 -12.37 -16.41 -13.01
C LYS A 14 -13.13 -16.99 -11.81
N TYR A 15 -13.27 -16.22 -10.72
CA TYR A 15 -14.07 -16.68 -9.59
C TYR A 15 -15.57 -16.59 -9.88
N PRO A 16 -16.39 -17.47 -9.30
CA PRO A 16 -17.84 -17.35 -9.37
C PRO A 16 -18.32 -15.99 -8.85
N GLU A 17 -19.33 -15.41 -9.47
CA GLU A 17 -19.83 -14.06 -9.15
C GLU A 17 -20.41 -13.96 -7.72
N ASP A 18 -20.95 -15.06 -7.18
CA ASP A 18 -21.42 -15.16 -5.80
C ASP A 18 -20.27 -15.24 -4.77
N GLU A 19 -19.07 -15.60 -5.22
CA GLU A 19 -17.88 -15.55 -4.39
C GLU A 19 -17.15 -14.21 -4.48
N MET A 20 -16.98 -13.68 -5.68
CA MET A 20 -16.29 -12.41 -5.93
C MET A 20 -16.80 -11.75 -7.21
N TYR A 21 -17.54 -10.64 -7.08
CA TYR A 21 -17.88 -9.82 -8.23
C TYR A 21 -16.64 -9.11 -8.75
N CYS A 22 -16.31 -9.27 -10.02
CA CYS A 22 -15.18 -8.62 -10.69
C CYS A 22 -15.57 -8.12 -12.07
N GLU A 23 -15.26 -6.86 -12.38
CA GLU A 23 -15.51 -6.25 -13.68
C GLU A 23 -14.35 -5.39 -14.17
N TRP A 24 -14.30 -5.19 -15.49
CA TRP A 24 -13.44 -4.22 -16.15
C TRP A 24 -14.14 -2.88 -16.26
N ALA A 25 -13.64 -1.88 -15.56
CA ALA A 25 -14.16 -0.53 -15.67
C ALA A 25 -13.65 0.19 -16.94
N PRO A 26 -14.37 1.17 -17.49
CA PRO A 26 -13.95 1.91 -18.68
C PRO A 26 -12.70 2.76 -18.48
N ASN A 27 -12.40 3.16 -17.25
CA ASN A 27 -11.14 3.80 -16.84
C ASN A 27 -10.93 3.69 -15.32
N GLU A 28 -9.75 4.11 -14.85
CA GLU A 28 -9.32 3.94 -13.46
C GLU A 28 -10.09 4.84 -12.48
N LYS A 29 -10.56 6.02 -12.92
CA LYS A 29 -11.43 6.87 -12.10
C LYS A 29 -12.73 6.16 -11.77
N VAL A 30 -13.39 5.60 -12.79
CA VAL A 30 -14.64 4.83 -12.61
C VAL A 30 -14.40 3.61 -11.74
N ALA A 31 -13.30 2.85 -11.96
CA ALA A 31 -12.96 1.71 -11.12
C ALA A 31 -12.84 2.10 -9.63
N CYS A 32 -12.15 3.20 -9.36
CA CYS A 32 -11.99 3.70 -8.00
C CYS A 32 -13.32 4.18 -7.39
N GLU A 33 -14.13 4.90 -8.15
CA GLU A 33 -15.45 5.40 -7.70
C GLU A 33 -16.43 4.26 -7.40
N VAL A 34 -16.46 3.21 -8.23
CA VAL A 34 -17.26 2.00 -7.98
C VAL A 34 -16.79 1.30 -6.70
N ALA A 35 -15.48 1.15 -6.51
CA ALA A 35 -14.92 0.56 -5.29
C ALA A 35 -15.25 1.41 -4.04
N ILE A 36 -15.21 2.73 -4.14
CA ILE A 36 -15.64 3.64 -3.07
C ILE A 36 -17.14 3.44 -2.75
N GLY A 37 -17.99 3.35 -3.77
CA GLY A 37 -19.41 3.09 -3.60
C GLY A 37 -19.69 1.76 -2.89
N ALA A 38 -19.01 0.69 -3.28
CA ALA A 38 -19.09 -0.62 -2.63
C ALA A 38 -18.63 -0.55 -1.16
N SER A 39 -17.51 0.14 -0.90
CA SER A 39 -17.00 0.37 0.46
C SER A 39 -18.00 1.16 1.32
N ILE A 40 -18.61 2.23 0.79
CA ILE A 40 -19.64 3.00 1.49
C ILE A 40 -20.86 2.11 1.82
N ALA A 41 -21.21 1.17 0.95
CA ALA A 41 -22.27 0.19 1.20
C ALA A 41 -21.89 -0.89 2.23
N GLY A 42 -20.61 -0.96 2.65
CA GLY A 42 -20.11 -1.89 3.65
C GLY A 42 -19.43 -3.13 3.08
N ALA A 43 -19.33 -3.26 1.77
CA ALA A 43 -18.58 -4.34 1.14
C ALA A 43 -17.07 -4.05 1.16
N ARG A 44 -16.24 -5.07 1.35
CA ARG A 44 -14.82 -4.97 1.05
C ARG A 44 -14.64 -4.81 -0.45
N SER A 45 -13.86 -3.84 -0.86
CA SER A 45 -13.66 -3.49 -2.27
C SER A 45 -12.18 -3.44 -2.64
N PHE A 46 -11.90 -3.73 -3.90
CA PHE A 46 -10.54 -3.78 -4.44
C PHE A 46 -10.54 -3.18 -5.85
N CYS A 47 -9.62 -2.29 -6.15
CA CYS A 47 -9.39 -1.87 -7.53
C CYS A 47 -7.91 -1.97 -7.88
N ALA A 48 -7.62 -2.39 -9.12
CA ALA A 48 -6.25 -2.60 -9.60
C ALA A 48 -5.95 -1.68 -10.78
N MET A 49 -4.77 -1.07 -10.74
CA MET A 49 -4.30 -0.19 -11.79
C MET A 49 -2.79 -0.09 -11.81
N LYS A 50 -2.21 0.37 -12.90
CA LYS A 50 -0.80 0.76 -12.93
C LYS A 50 -0.63 2.23 -12.48
N HIS A 51 0.62 2.67 -12.31
CA HIS A 51 0.92 4.03 -11.83
C HIS A 51 0.27 5.13 -12.67
N VAL A 52 0.26 5.02 -14.00
CA VAL A 52 -0.41 6.02 -14.86
C VAL A 52 -1.93 6.05 -14.68
N GLY A 53 -2.53 4.91 -14.31
CA GLY A 53 -3.95 4.84 -13.94
C GLY A 53 -4.23 5.54 -12.61
N LEU A 54 -3.28 5.53 -11.68
CA LEU A 54 -3.41 6.26 -10.42
C LEU A 54 -3.51 7.77 -10.64
N ASN A 55 -2.86 8.31 -11.69
CA ASN A 55 -3.04 9.71 -12.06
C ASN A 55 -4.51 10.03 -12.38
N VAL A 56 -5.19 9.10 -13.07
CA VAL A 56 -6.60 9.24 -13.44
C VAL A 56 -7.51 9.05 -12.22
N ALA A 57 -7.13 8.15 -11.30
CA ALA A 57 -7.87 7.86 -10.06
C ALA A 57 -7.47 8.78 -8.89
N ALA A 58 -6.61 9.77 -9.08
CA ALA A 58 -6.15 10.64 -8.01
C ALA A 58 -7.30 11.40 -7.33
N ASP A 59 -8.19 12.02 -8.09
CA ASP A 59 -9.34 12.76 -7.56
C ASP A 59 -10.22 11.92 -6.60
N PRO A 60 -10.74 10.74 -7.01
CA PRO A 60 -11.47 9.89 -6.08
C PRO A 60 -10.62 9.39 -4.91
N LEU A 61 -9.35 9.08 -5.08
CA LEU A 61 -8.46 8.66 -3.99
C LEU A 61 -8.35 9.75 -2.91
N PHE A 62 -8.07 10.99 -3.30
CA PHE A 62 -7.97 12.12 -2.36
C PHE A 62 -9.29 12.35 -1.61
N THR A 63 -10.41 12.23 -2.32
CA THR A 63 -11.74 12.35 -1.70
C THR A 63 -12.04 11.19 -0.76
N ALA A 64 -11.69 9.94 -1.14
CA ALA A 64 -11.87 8.75 -0.31
C ALA A 64 -11.05 8.81 0.98
N SER A 65 -9.87 9.41 0.95
CA SER A 65 -9.07 9.65 2.16
C SER A 65 -9.84 10.47 3.21
N TYR A 66 -10.63 11.43 2.79
CA TYR A 66 -11.48 12.24 3.69
C TYR A 66 -12.79 11.54 4.07
N THR A 67 -13.43 10.88 3.10
CA THR A 67 -14.69 10.17 3.32
C THR A 67 -14.50 8.99 4.28
N GLY A 68 -13.38 8.29 4.16
CA GLY A 68 -13.15 7.04 4.86
C GLY A 68 -13.90 5.87 4.21
N VAL A 69 -13.98 4.77 4.94
CA VAL A 69 -14.54 3.49 4.49
C VAL A 69 -15.61 2.98 5.44
N ASN A 70 -16.53 2.14 4.97
CA ASN A 70 -17.41 1.34 5.83
C ASN A 70 -17.06 -0.15 5.70
N GLY A 71 -16.83 -0.64 4.48
CA GLY A 71 -16.06 -1.85 4.23
C GLY A 71 -14.65 -1.49 3.77
N GLY A 72 -13.65 -2.29 4.11
CA GLY A 72 -12.26 -2.01 3.76
C GLY A 72 -12.07 -1.82 2.25
N MET A 73 -11.23 -0.87 1.87
CA MET A 73 -10.92 -0.55 0.47
C MET A 73 -9.42 -0.63 0.22
N VAL A 74 -9.04 -1.41 -0.80
CA VAL A 74 -7.64 -1.58 -1.22
C VAL A 74 -7.46 -1.18 -2.68
N LEU A 75 -6.45 -0.36 -2.94
CA LEU A 75 -6.00 -0.02 -4.28
C LEU A 75 -4.68 -0.75 -4.56
N ALA A 76 -4.69 -1.76 -5.43
CA ALA A 76 -3.45 -2.34 -5.94
C ALA A 76 -2.90 -1.45 -7.05
N VAL A 77 -1.77 -0.84 -6.80
CA VAL A 77 -1.08 0.03 -7.76
C VAL A 77 0.23 -0.60 -8.16
N ALA A 78 0.36 -0.95 -9.43
CA ALA A 78 1.56 -1.59 -9.95
C ALA A 78 2.42 -0.57 -10.70
N ASP A 79 3.54 -0.21 -10.06
CA ASP A 79 4.56 0.64 -10.67
C ASP A 79 5.41 -0.16 -11.65
N ASP A 80 5.90 0.52 -12.69
CA ASP A 80 6.71 -0.06 -13.74
C ASP A 80 8.10 0.62 -13.84
N PRO A 81 8.97 0.38 -12.83
CA PRO A 81 10.33 0.91 -12.85
C PRO A 81 11.10 0.40 -14.06
N GLY A 82 11.79 1.32 -14.74
CA GLY A 82 12.50 1.01 -15.99
C GLY A 82 11.58 0.96 -17.22
N MET A 83 10.30 1.30 -17.08
CA MET A 83 9.36 1.50 -18.22
C MET A 83 9.25 0.29 -19.16
N HIS A 84 9.16 -0.92 -18.61
CA HIS A 84 9.04 -2.15 -19.41
C HIS A 84 7.77 -2.17 -20.27
N SER A 85 6.70 -1.54 -19.81
CA SER A 85 5.41 -1.48 -20.49
C SER A 85 4.67 -0.15 -20.28
N SER A 86 5.40 0.95 -20.04
CA SER A 86 4.84 2.25 -19.71
C SER A 86 5.51 3.39 -20.47
N GLN A 87 4.80 4.50 -20.63
CA GLN A 87 5.27 5.70 -21.37
C GLN A 87 6.23 6.55 -20.53
N ASN A 88 6.22 6.37 -19.21
CA ASN A 88 7.07 7.09 -18.26
C ASN A 88 7.24 6.28 -16.99
N GLU A 89 8.18 6.68 -16.16
CA GLU A 89 8.40 6.14 -14.83
C GLU A 89 7.78 7.09 -13.79
N GLN A 90 7.05 6.51 -12.81
CA GLN A 90 6.44 7.25 -11.73
C GLN A 90 6.54 6.45 -10.44
N ASP A 91 6.71 7.15 -9.33
CA ASP A 91 6.69 6.56 -7.99
C ASP A 91 5.35 6.86 -7.29
N SER A 92 4.54 5.83 -7.12
CA SER A 92 3.22 5.94 -6.49
C SER A 92 3.27 6.29 -5.00
N ARG A 93 4.44 6.22 -4.34
CA ARG A 93 4.61 6.63 -2.94
C ARG A 93 4.25 8.11 -2.73
N HIS A 94 4.54 8.97 -3.70
CA HIS A 94 4.14 10.39 -3.66
C HIS A 94 2.62 10.58 -3.57
N TYR A 95 1.83 9.72 -4.21
CA TYR A 95 0.38 9.76 -4.08
C TYR A 95 -0.09 9.36 -2.69
N ALA A 96 0.53 8.34 -2.08
CA ALA A 96 0.21 7.93 -0.72
C ALA A 96 0.48 9.05 0.29
N ILE A 97 1.64 9.70 0.17
CA ILE A 97 2.03 10.85 1.00
C ILE A 97 1.04 12.00 0.83
N ALA A 98 0.77 12.41 -0.42
CA ALA A 98 -0.09 13.55 -0.71
C ALA A 98 -1.56 13.30 -0.31
N ALA A 99 -2.07 12.08 -0.53
CA ALA A 99 -3.42 11.68 -0.14
C ALA A 99 -3.55 11.30 1.35
N LYS A 100 -2.43 11.20 2.09
CA LYS A 100 -2.38 10.78 3.51
C LYS A 100 -3.04 9.42 3.75
N VAL A 101 -2.74 8.46 2.89
CA VAL A 101 -3.22 7.08 2.97
C VAL A 101 -2.06 6.12 3.21
N PRO A 102 -2.25 5.05 3.99
CA PRO A 102 -1.19 4.06 4.20
C PRO A 102 -0.88 3.30 2.91
N MET A 103 0.41 2.94 2.76
CA MET A 103 0.90 2.16 1.64
C MET A 103 1.74 0.99 2.13
N LEU A 104 1.43 -0.20 1.61
CA LEU A 104 2.15 -1.45 1.85
C LEU A 104 2.90 -1.85 0.59
N GLU A 105 4.12 -2.37 0.77
CA GLU A 105 4.98 -2.80 -0.34
C GLU A 105 5.52 -4.22 -0.10
N PRO A 106 4.89 -5.25 -0.68
CA PRO A 106 5.32 -6.63 -0.54
C PRO A 106 6.61 -6.92 -1.31
N SER A 107 7.42 -7.83 -0.80
CA SER A 107 8.70 -8.24 -1.41
C SER A 107 8.62 -9.52 -2.24
N ASP A 108 7.55 -10.30 -2.10
CA ASP A 108 7.34 -11.57 -2.79
C ASP A 108 5.86 -11.95 -2.88
N SER A 109 5.57 -13.11 -3.48
CA SER A 109 4.20 -13.57 -3.69
C SER A 109 3.47 -13.91 -2.38
N GLN A 110 4.18 -14.40 -1.35
CA GLN A 110 3.58 -14.68 -0.05
C GLN A 110 3.12 -13.38 0.61
N GLU A 111 3.98 -12.37 0.61
CA GLU A 111 3.62 -11.04 1.15
C GLU A 111 2.56 -10.33 0.33
N CYS A 112 2.49 -10.52 -0.99
CA CYS A 112 1.37 -10.01 -1.79
C CYS A 112 0.02 -10.49 -1.24
N LYS A 113 -0.08 -11.79 -0.91
CA LYS A 113 -1.29 -12.37 -0.31
C LYS A 113 -1.53 -11.84 1.10
N ASP A 114 -0.50 -11.87 1.96
CA ASP A 114 -0.63 -11.54 3.37
C ASP A 114 -0.90 -10.03 3.56
N TYR A 115 -0.24 -9.19 2.78
CA TYR A 115 -0.46 -7.74 2.82
C TYR A 115 -1.79 -7.32 2.18
N ALA A 116 -2.29 -8.05 1.16
CA ALA A 116 -3.63 -7.81 0.65
C ALA A 116 -4.69 -8.03 1.73
N LYS A 117 -4.55 -9.09 2.54
CA LYS A 117 -5.42 -9.34 3.69
C LYS A 117 -5.26 -8.27 4.77
N LEU A 118 -4.03 -7.97 5.15
CA LEU A 118 -3.70 -6.96 6.17
C LEU A 118 -4.17 -5.56 5.76
N ALA A 119 -4.14 -5.24 4.46
CA ALA A 119 -4.60 -3.95 3.94
C ALA A 119 -6.07 -3.70 4.24
N TYR A 120 -6.93 -4.73 4.18
CA TYR A 120 -8.33 -4.59 4.60
C TYR A 120 -8.46 -4.33 6.10
N GLU A 121 -7.68 -5.02 6.92
CA GLU A 121 -7.69 -4.83 8.38
C GLU A 121 -7.24 -3.41 8.77
N ILE A 122 -6.19 -2.91 8.11
CA ILE A 122 -5.70 -1.52 8.28
C ILE A 122 -6.75 -0.52 7.79
N SER A 123 -7.34 -0.77 6.63
CA SER A 123 -8.36 0.10 6.04
C SER A 123 -9.56 0.29 6.99
N GLU A 124 -10.09 -0.81 7.51
CA GLU A 124 -11.23 -0.80 8.44
C GLU A 124 -10.86 -0.20 9.80
N LYS A 125 -9.67 -0.52 10.32
CA LYS A 125 -9.18 -0.01 11.61
C LYS A 125 -8.97 1.50 11.61
N PHE A 126 -8.45 2.04 10.52
CA PHE A 126 -8.06 3.45 10.43
C PHE A 126 -9.03 4.31 9.59
N ASP A 127 -10.14 3.74 9.14
CA ASP A 127 -11.16 4.46 8.34
C ASP A 127 -10.55 5.16 7.11
N THR A 128 -9.80 4.42 6.28
CA THR A 128 -9.08 4.97 5.14
C THR A 128 -8.85 3.91 4.05
N PRO A 129 -8.84 4.25 2.75
CA PRO A 129 -8.32 3.34 1.75
C PRO A 129 -6.83 3.03 2.01
N VAL A 130 -6.36 1.87 1.56
CA VAL A 130 -4.96 1.44 1.64
C VAL A 130 -4.43 1.20 0.24
N ILE A 131 -3.24 1.68 -0.06
CA ILE A 131 -2.54 1.34 -1.30
C ILE A 131 -1.67 0.11 -1.06
N LEU A 132 -1.85 -0.92 -1.88
CA LEU A 132 -0.94 -2.05 -2.00
C LEU A 132 -0.07 -1.80 -3.24
N ARG A 133 1.18 -1.37 -3.00
CA ARG A 133 2.11 -1.03 -4.07
C ARG A 133 2.84 -2.29 -4.54
N LEU A 134 2.68 -2.58 -5.81
CA LEU A 134 3.38 -3.65 -6.50
C LEU A 134 4.39 -3.05 -7.47
N THR A 135 5.37 -3.84 -7.88
CA THR A 135 6.31 -3.47 -8.94
C THR A 135 6.36 -4.55 -10.00
N THR A 136 6.82 -4.25 -11.19
CA THR A 136 6.90 -5.20 -12.31
C THR A 136 7.56 -6.51 -11.89
N ARG A 137 8.64 -6.47 -11.11
CA ARG A 137 9.36 -7.67 -10.68
C ARG A 137 8.54 -8.54 -9.73
N VAL A 138 7.87 -7.93 -8.75
CA VAL A 138 6.99 -8.66 -7.83
C VAL A 138 5.77 -9.20 -8.55
N SER A 139 5.15 -8.40 -9.45
CA SER A 139 3.95 -8.79 -10.20
C SER A 139 4.19 -9.97 -11.13
N HIS A 140 5.39 -10.09 -11.71
CA HIS A 140 5.75 -11.19 -12.62
C HIS A 140 6.52 -12.32 -11.92
N SER A 141 6.79 -12.21 -10.61
CA SER A 141 7.42 -13.28 -9.86
C SER A 141 6.45 -14.42 -9.59
N GLN A 142 6.97 -15.63 -9.52
CA GLN A 142 6.22 -16.82 -9.15
C GLN A 142 6.96 -17.57 -8.07
N SER A 143 6.31 -17.76 -6.94
CA SER A 143 6.83 -18.54 -5.83
C SER A 143 5.71 -19.32 -5.15
N ALA A 144 6.11 -20.31 -4.34
CA ALA A 144 5.15 -21.06 -3.53
C ALA A 144 4.50 -20.14 -2.49
N VAL A 145 3.18 -20.22 -2.38
CA VAL A 145 2.39 -19.44 -1.42
C VAL A 145 1.58 -20.37 -0.55
N THR A 146 1.66 -20.19 0.76
CA THR A 146 0.80 -20.91 1.70
C THR A 146 -0.64 -20.40 1.55
N THR A 147 -1.55 -21.30 1.17
CA THR A 147 -2.97 -20.98 1.05
C THR A 147 -3.67 -21.07 2.40
N ALA A 148 -4.83 -20.45 2.52
CA ALA A 148 -5.72 -20.54 3.66
C ALA A 148 -7.17 -20.50 3.20
N ASP A 149 -8.07 -20.98 4.04
CA ASP A 149 -9.50 -20.92 3.75
C ASP A 149 -9.99 -19.47 3.69
N ARG A 150 -11.03 -19.25 2.89
CA ARG A 150 -11.70 -17.96 2.80
C ARG A 150 -12.38 -17.63 4.12
N ILE A 151 -12.17 -16.41 4.60
CA ILE A 151 -12.91 -15.86 5.73
C ILE A 151 -14.09 -15.05 5.17
N PRO A 152 -15.34 -15.49 5.35
CA PRO A 152 -16.49 -14.76 4.85
C PRO A 152 -16.57 -13.36 5.49
N HIS A 153 -16.89 -12.36 4.69
CA HIS A 153 -17.19 -11.02 5.15
C HIS A 153 -18.70 -10.78 5.07
N THR A 154 -19.33 -10.47 6.20
CA THR A 154 -20.75 -10.12 6.23
C THR A 154 -20.91 -8.64 5.92
N ILE A 155 -21.61 -8.31 4.84
CA ILE A 155 -21.92 -6.93 4.51
C ILE A 155 -22.98 -6.43 5.50
N PRO A 156 -22.70 -5.37 6.28
CA PRO A 156 -23.67 -4.82 7.23
C PRO A 156 -24.82 -4.11 6.50
N GLU A 157 -25.96 -3.98 7.18
CA GLU A 157 -27.04 -3.16 6.68
C GLU A 157 -26.58 -1.70 6.47
N TYR A 158 -26.82 -1.16 5.28
CA TYR A 158 -26.43 0.21 4.95
C TYR A 158 -27.14 1.23 5.83
N LYS A 159 -26.39 2.05 6.54
CA LYS A 159 -26.89 3.18 7.33
C LYS A 159 -26.44 4.50 6.72
N LYS A 160 -27.42 5.31 6.26
CA LYS A 160 -27.14 6.61 5.68
C LYS A 160 -26.43 7.52 6.69
N ASN A 161 -25.25 8.03 6.31
CA ASN A 161 -24.47 8.98 7.11
C ASN A 161 -23.96 10.12 6.23
N ILE A 162 -24.76 11.19 6.12
CA ILE A 162 -24.44 12.34 5.26
C ILE A 162 -23.18 13.05 5.77
N ALA A 163 -23.00 13.18 7.07
CA ALA A 163 -21.85 13.88 7.65
C ALA A 163 -20.51 13.14 7.36
N LYS A 164 -20.57 11.81 7.23
CA LYS A 164 -19.40 10.99 6.87
C LYS A 164 -19.17 10.97 5.35
N ASN A 165 -20.23 10.73 4.57
CA ASN A 165 -20.08 10.29 3.17
C ASN A 165 -20.19 11.44 2.16
N VAL A 166 -20.59 12.65 2.59
CA VAL A 166 -20.75 13.80 1.68
C VAL A 166 -19.70 14.86 2.00
N MET A 167 -18.70 14.98 1.12
CA MET A 167 -17.57 15.92 1.29
C MET A 167 -17.87 17.31 0.75
N VAL A 168 -18.88 17.99 1.35
CA VAL A 168 -19.00 19.44 1.20
C VAL A 168 -17.98 20.17 2.07
N PRO A 169 -17.60 21.44 1.76
CA PRO A 169 -16.55 22.15 2.49
C PRO A 169 -16.69 22.14 4.01
N ALA A 170 -17.92 22.29 4.52
CA ALA A 170 -18.19 22.28 5.97
C ALA A 170 -17.88 20.92 6.64
N ASN A 171 -18.04 19.80 5.92
CA ASN A 171 -17.67 18.48 6.39
C ASN A 171 -16.17 18.24 6.21
N ALA A 172 -15.59 18.63 5.06
CA ALA A 172 -14.18 18.46 4.74
C ALA A 172 -13.27 19.14 5.76
N ILE A 173 -13.58 20.36 6.22
CA ILE A 173 -12.84 21.10 7.26
C ILE A 173 -12.74 20.26 8.54
N LYS A 174 -13.84 19.64 8.97
CA LYS A 174 -13.86 18.79 10.16
C LYS A 174 -13.08 17.48 9.94
N LYS A 175 -13.22 16.91 8.76
CA LYS A 175 -12.52 15.66 8.38
C LYS A 175 -11.01 15.86 8.25
N HIS A 176 -10.54 17.04 7.89
CA HIS A 176 -9.10 17.30 7.84
C HIS A 176 -8.42 17.02 9.18
N VAL A 177 -9.02 17.45 10.30
CA VAL A 177 -8.49 17.16 11.65
C VAL A 177 -8.42 15.63 11.90
N VAL A 178 -9.45 14.88 11.45
CA VAL A 178 -9.48 13.42 11.56
C VAL A 178 -8.37 12.78 10.72
N VAL A 179 -8.14 13.28 9.51
CA VAL A 179 -7.08 12.79 8.60
C VAL A 179 -5.71 13.01 9.21
N GLU A 180 -5.44 14.20 9.79
CA GLU A 180 -4.17 14.48 10.45
C GLU A 180 -3.95 13.57 11.67
N GLN A 181 -4.95 13.42 12.54
CA GLN A 181 -4.85 12.52 13.69
C GLN A 181 -4.66 11.06 13.27
N ARG A 182 -5.34 10.63 12.21
CA ARG A 182 -5.16 9.29 11.63
C ARG A 182 -3.73 9.07 11.15
N THR A 183 -3.12 10.08 10.53
CA THR A 183 -1.72 9.99 10.09
C THR A 183 -0.78 9.75 11.28
N LEU A 184 -0.98 10.44 12.40
CA LEU A 184 -0.20 10.19 13.62
C LEU A 184 -0.41 8.77 14.17
N ASN A 185 -1.65 8.29 14.20
CA ASN A 185 -1.96 6.92 14.64
C ASN A 185 -1.36 5.86 13.70
N LEU A 186 -1.28 6.14 12.40
CA LEU A 186 -0.64 5.27 11.41
C LEU A 186 0.89 5.25 11.58
N ILE A 187 1.52 6.37 11.95
CA ILE A 187 2.94 6.40 12.30
C ILE A 187 3.21 5.49 13.49
N GLU A 188 2.41 5.60 14.56
CA GLU A 188 2.53 4.71 15.71
C GLU A 188 2.33 3.24 15.34
N TYR A 189 1.37 2.95 14.46
CA TYR A 189 1.16 1.62 13.95
C TYR A 189 2.34 1.11 13.13
N ALA A 190 2.94 1.93 12.28
CA ALA A 190 4.13 1.57 11.51
C ALA A 190 5.33 1.23 12.42
N GLU A 191 5.44 1.91 13.57
CA GLU A 191 6.51 1.67 14.56
C GLU A 191 6.31 0.34 15.34
N THR A 192 5.08 -0.08 15.61
CA THR A 192 4.78 -1.08 16.64
C THR A 192 4.13 -2.36 16.14
N SER A 193 3.54 -2.36 14.96
CA SER A 193 2.73 -3.49 14.46
C SER A 193 3.52 -4.72 14.03
N GLY A 194 4.83 -4.59 13.83
CA GLY A 194 5.67 -5.67 13.32
C GLY A 194 5.62 -5.85 11.79
N ILE A 195 4.90 -4.99 11.06
CA ILE A 195 4.90 -5.01 9.58
C ILE A 195 6.26 -4.58 9.01
N ASN A 196 6.96 -3.70 9.74
CA ASN A 196 8.33 -3.31 9.48
C ASN A 196 9.24 -4.18 10.35
N THR A 197 10.10 -4.97 9.74
CA THR A 197 10.88 -5.99 10.45
C THR A 197 12.36 -5.66 10.50
N VAL A 198 12.99 -5.91 11.65
CA VAL A 198 14.43 -5.76 11.86
C VAL A 198 15.06 -7.13 11.99
N GLU A 199 16.06 -7.41 11.18
CA GLU A 199 16.90 -8.60 11.25
C GLU A 199 18.34 -8.16 11.53
N MET A 200 18.86 -8.48 12.71
CA MET A 200 20.22 -8.11 13.13
C MET A 200 21.16 -9.30 12.98
N ASN A 201 22.07 -9.25 12.02
CA ASN A 201 23.10 -10.27 11.76
C ASN A 201 24.52 -9.72 12.02
N SER A 202 24.73 -8.42 11.79
CA SER A 202 26.02 -7.74 11.88
C SER A 202 25.81 -6.29 12.31
N ASP A 203 26.80 -5.69 12.97
CA ASP A 203 26.85 -4.25 13.26
C ASP A 203 27.70 -3.45 12.23
N GLU A 204 28.34 -4.15 11.27
CA GLU A 204 29.17 -3.49 10.26
C GLU A 204 28.34 -2.83 9.15
N ILE A 205 27.35 -3.56 8.63
CA ILE A 205 26.52 -3.12 7.50
C ILE A 205 25.04 -3.23 7.88
N GLY A 206 24.31 -2.15 7.74
CA GLY A 206 22.86 -2.10 7.79
C GLY A 206 22.27 -1.74 6.44
N VAL A 207 21.13 -2.36 6.09
CA VAL A 207 20.40 -2.06 4.87
C VAL A 207 18.95 -1.76 5.21
N ILE A 208 18.49 -0.56 4.89
CA ILE A 208 17.06 -0.22 4.90
C ILE A 208 16.51 -0.49 3.51
N THR A 209 15.44 -1.26 3.40
CA THR A 209 14.94 -1.73 2.11
C THR A 209 13.43 -2.02 2.14
N SER A 210 12.81 -2.06 0.97
CA SER A 210 11.39 -2.44 0.79
C SER A 210 11.19 -3.24 -0.49
N GLY A 211 10.04 -3.90 -0.59
CA GLY A 211 9.64 -4.62 -1.79
C GLY A 211 10.71 -5.59 -2.29
N ILE A 212 10.83 -5.68 -3.61
CA ILE A 212 11.77 -6.62 -4.25
C ILE A 212 13.25 -6.33 -3.92
N CYS A 213 13.59 -5.07 -3.56
CA CYS A 213 14.94 -4.72 -3.18
C CYS A 213 15.42 -5.47 -1.92
N TYR A 214 14.50 -5.86 -1.04
CA TYR A 214 14.83 -6.73 0.09
C TYR A 214 15.40 -8.07 -0.38
N GLN A 215 14.77 -8.69 -1.37
CA GLN A 215 15.24 -9.97 -1.91
C GLN A 215 16.62 -9.81 -2.56
N TYR A 216 16.86 -8.74 -3.30
CA TYR A 216 18.16 -8.46 -3.92
C TYR A 216 19.26 -8.20 -2.88
N ALA A 217 18.95 -7.44 -1.84
CA ALA A 217 19.90 -7.17 -0.76
C ALA A 217 20.25 -8.45 0.01
N LYS A 218 19.28 -9.31 0.30
CA LYS A 218 19.46 -10.60 0.94
C LYS A 218 20.32 -11.55 0.09
N GLU A 219 20.07 -11.63 -1.22
CA GLU A 219 20.85 -12.46 -2.14
C GLU A 219 22.31 -11.97 -2.23
N ALA A 220 22.53 -10.66 -2.28
CA ALA A 220 23.86 -10.09 -2.45
C ALA A 220 24.71 -10.15 -1.18
N LEU A 221 24.13 -9.91 0.00
CA LEU A 221 24.86 -9.69 1.24
C LEU A 221 24.65 -10.83 2.27
N GLY A 222 23.55 -11.57 2.21
CA GLY A 222 23.24 -12.65 3.15
C GLY A 222 23.33 -12.19 4.60
N ASP A 223 23.98 -12.99 5.44
CA ASP A 223 24.15 -12.71 6.87
C ASP A 223 25.30 -11.70 7.17
N LYS A 224 25.95 -11.16 6.13
CA LYS A 224 26.98 -10.12 6.30
C LYS A 224 26.38 -8.75 6.63
N ALA A 225 25.10 -8.56 6.40
CA ALA A 225 24.39 -7.34 6.68
C ALA A 225 23.18 -7.57 7.60
N SER A 226 22.81 -6.53 8.33
CA SER A 226 21.53 -6.41 9.04
C SER A 226 20.52 -5.69 8.18
N TYR A 227 19.23 -5.97 8.37
CA TYR A 227 18.18 -5.44 7.51
C TYR A 227 17.07 -4.79 8.33
N LEU A 228 16.66 -3.61 7.91
CA LEU A 228 15.34 -3.04 8.23
C LEU A 228 14.49 -3.13 6.96
N LYS A 229 13.55 -4.06 6.95
CA LYS A 229 12.60 -4.22 5.86
C LYS A 229 11.34 -3.43 6.14
N LEU A 230 11.03 -2.49 5.27
CA LEU A 230 9.81 -1.69 5.34
C LEU A 230 8.70 -2.40 4.56
N GLY A 231 7.74 -2.97 5.29
CA GLY A 231 6.51 -3.51 4.72
C GLY A 231 5.44 -2.43 4.55
N MET A 232 5.41 -1.44 5.47
CA MET A 232 4.66 -0.20 5.32
C MET A 232 5.63 0.92 4.97
N VAL A 233 5.50 1.47 3.76
CA VAL A 233 6.37 2.52 3.23
C VAL A 233 5.76 3.92 3.33
N ASN A 234 4.50 4.02 3.70
CA ASN A 234 3.83 5.26 4.07
C ASN A 234 2.78 4.99 5.17
N PRO A 235 2.83 5.70 6.31
CA PRO A 235 3.92 6.57 6.76
C PRO A 235 5.17 5.77 7.17
N LEU A 236 6.33 6.44 7.13
CA LEU A 236 7.59 5.83 7.54
C LEU A 236 7.70 5.68 9.08
N PRO A 237 8.28 4.58 9.59
CA PRO A 237 8.56 4.36 11.01
C PRO A 237 9.87 5.07 11.40
N VAL A 238 9.83 6.39 11.57
CA VAL A 238 11.03 7.23 11.73
C VAL A 238 11.87 6.82 12.96
N LYS A 239 11.21 6.48 14.07
CA LYS A 239 11.92 6.03 15.27
C LYS A 239 12.62 4.69 15.04
N LEU A 240 11.94 3.72 14.44
CA LEU A 240 12.51 2.40 14.11
C LEU A 240 13.71 2.53 13.17
N ILE A 241 13.61 3.44 12.18
CA ILE A 241 14.70 3.75 11.25
C ILE A 241 15.91 4.30 12.00
N LYS A 242 15.71 5.28 12.90
CA LYS A 242 16.78 5.86 13.73
C LYS A 242 17.40 4.82 14.66
N ASP A 243 16.56 4.04 15.32
CA ASP A 243 17.01 2.99 16.26
C ASP A 243 17.80 1.89 15.55
N PHE A 244 17.46 1.57 14.29
CA PHE A 244 18.21 0.65 13.45
C PHE A 244 19.53 1.26 12.99
N ALA A 245 19.51 2.48 12.46
CA ALA A 245 20.70 3.18 11.98
C ALA A 245 21.76 3.34 13.07
N ALA A 246 21.37 3.59 14.31
CA ALA A 246 22.28 3.69 15.45
C ALA A 246 23.00 2.37 15.83
N LYS A 247 22.56 1.22 15.31
CA LYS A 247 23.11 -0.10 15.61
C LYS A 247 24.13 -0.59 14.60
N VAL A 248 24.36 0.15 13.51
CA VAL A 248 25.26 -0.26 12.42
C VAL A 248 26.27 0.83 12.12
N LYS A 249 27.45 0.43 11.62
CA LYS A 249 28.54 1.36 11.31
C LYS A 249 28.38 2.00 9.93
N THR A 250 27.89 1.22 8.98
CA THR A 250 27.63 1.69 7.60
C THR A 250 26.19 1.38 7.25
N LEU A 251 25.45 2.41 6.84
CA LEU A 251 24.04 2.28 6.47
C LEU A 251 23.87 2.47 4.96
N TYR A 252 23.20 1.51 4.33
CA TYR A 252 22.76 1.62 2.95
C TYR A 252 21.22 1.72 2.91
N VAL A 253 20.71 2.58 2.06
CA VAL A 253 19.28 2.65 1.71
C VAL A 253 19.15 2.08 0.32
N CYS A 254 18.46 0.93 0.21
CA CYS A 254 18.29 0.19 -1.03
C CYS A 254 16.80 0.10 -1.37
N LEU A 255 16.31 1.06 -2.13
CA LEU A 255 14.93 1.15 -2.59
C LEU A 255 14.92 1.17 -4.12
N LEU A 256 13.79 0.80 -4.71
CA LEU A 256 13.69 0.66 -6.17
C LEU A 256 13.83 2.01 -6.89
N TYR A 257 13.34 3.09 -6.26
CA TYR A 257 13.59 4.47 -6.66
C TYR A 257 14.49 5.12 -5.62
N THR A 258 15.67 5.54 -6.01
CA THR A 258 16.74 5.95 -5.07
C THR A 258 16.73 7.44 -4.73
N SER A 259 16.05 8.28 -5.51
CA SER A 259 16.11 9.74 -5.33
C SER A 259 15.38 10.27 -4.09
N ASP A 260 14.29 9.62 -3.68
CA ASP A 260 13.44 10.18 -2.61
C ASP A 260 13.73 9.67 -1.20
N ALA A 261 14.11 8.41 -1.07
CA ALA A 261 14.32 7.83 0.25
C ALA A 261 15.58 8.37 0.93
N ALA A 262 16.56 8.83 0.16
CA ALA A 262 17.75 9.50 0.69
C ALA A 262 17.43 10.92 1.16
N ASP A 263 16.57 11.64 0.44
CA ASP A 263 16.19 13.01 0.78
C ASP A 263 15.29 13.05 2.02
N ASP A 264 14.35 12.11 2.15
CA ASP A 264 13.48 12.00 3.33
C ASP A 264 14.23 11.50 4.58
N LEU A 265 15.31 10.72 4.41
CA LEU A 265 16.12 10.21 5.53
C LEU A 265 17.25 11.18 5.92
N LEU A 266 17.72 12.05 5.03
CA LEU A 266 18.74 13.06 5.29
C LEU A 266 18.20 14.30 6.01
N CYS A 267 16.90 14.47 6.14
CA CYS A 267 16.28 15.46 7.03
C CYS A 267 16.33 15.07 8.51
N VAL A 268 17.20 14.13 8.87
CA VAL A 268 17.45 13.72 10.26
C VAL A 268 18.77 14.30 10.71
N ASP A 269 18.78 15.62 11.05
CA ASP A 269 19.79 16.22 11.91
C ASP A 269 19.60 15.82 13.37
#